data_cc126dd7174c045ee0d5924dd754956b
#
_entry.id   cc126dd7174c045ee0d5924dd754956b
#
_cell.length_a   1.000
_cell.length_b   1.000
_cell.length_c   1.000
_cell.angle_alpha   90.00
_cell.angle_beta   90.00
_cell.angle_gamma   90.00
#
_symmetry.space_group_name_H-M   'P 1'
#
loop_
_entity.id
_entity.type
_entity.pdbx_description
1 polymer ?
#
loop_
_entity_poly.entity_id
_entity_poly.type
_entity_poly.pdbx_seq_one_letter_code
_entity_poly.pdbx_strand_id
1 'polypeptide(L)'
;MNRIFSIFLLSGFLLSGIYSYAQLSDEAVLEYALEGRRNGKSEHQIGRELLARGVTAEQAERLKRKYEESQGSEVRVADRGISGQQRERVQSSSERLTAGSLDVVSSAATDPAADRSDPREVFGRDVFRSRTLTFEPNENQATPSNYRLGPGDEVIIDIWGENERSLREEISPEGNIMVEQVGPVYLNGLTIGEANAKLREVFGQIYAGVSGDSPASEVRVTLGRLRTIQVNVMGEVETPGTYRLSSFSTVFHALYRAGGVTPIGGLRDIGVMRGGREVARVDVYAYLLEGRQDDDVRLEEGDVVIVRPYELLVNVSGKVKRPMHYEMKRGETLGRLLDYAGGFTGDAYSKELRVIRETGREYRLYNVREGDFGGWTLEDGDAVTVGSVLDRFANRVEVRGSVYREGMYELVSYTHLRAHE
;
A
#
# COMPACT_ATOMS: atom_id res chain seq x y z
N MET A 1 -14.42 -14.55 11.77
CA MET A 1 -14.90 -15.92 11.95
C MET A 1 -13.79 -16.96 11.92
N ASN A 2 -12.72 -16.80 11.13
CA ASN A 2 -11.60 -17.77 11.07
C ASN A 2 -10.86 -17.98 12.41
N ARG A 3 -10.86 -17.02 13.33
CA ARG A 3 -10.18 -17.15 14.65
C ARG A 3 -10.98 -17.90 15.71
N ILE A 4 -12.30 -17.97 15.59
CA ILE A 4 -13.14 -18.73 16.53
C ILE A 4 -12.85 -20.23 16.41
N PHE A 5 -12.53 -20.70 15.19
CA PHE A 5 -12.28 -22.11 14.92
C PHE A 5 -10.83 -22.56 15.23
N SER A 6 -9.87 -21.63 15.28
CA SER A 6 -8.47 -21.96 15.67
C SER A 6 -8.31 -22.31 17.15
N ILE A 7 -9.22 -21.87 18.01
CA ILE A 7 -9.16 -22.12 19.45
C ILE A 7 -9.56 -23.55 19.81
N PHE A 8 -10.36 -24.19 18.96
CA PHE A 8 -10.75 -25.58 19.15
C PHE A 8 -9.60 -26.58 19.01
N LEU A 9 -8.52 -26.22 18.31
CA LEU A 9 -7.37 -27.11 18.07
C LEU A 9 -6.37 -27.17 19.25
N LEU A 10 -6.38 -26.19 20.15
CA LEU A 10 -5.39 -26.11 21.25
C LEU A 10 -5.85 -26.70 22.59
N SER A 11 -7.13 -27.03 22.78
CA SER A 11 -7.68 -27.53 24.05
C SER A 11 -8.07 -29.02 24.03
N GLY A 12 -7.68 -29.76 23.00
CA GLY A 12 -8.07 -31.17 22.78
C GLY A 12 -7.30 -32.23 23.54
N PHE A 13 -6.58 -31.91 24.62
CA PHE A 13 -5.95 -32.95 25.46
C PHE A 13 -6.28 -32.76 26.93
N LEU A 14 -7.05 -33.71 27.47
CA LEU A 14 -7.43 -34.05 28.86
C LEU A 14 -8.91 -33.77 29.19
N LEU A 15 -9.72 -34.81 29.05
CA LEU A 15 -10.59 -35.34 30.10
C LEU A 15 -11.68 -36.24 29.46
N SER A 16 -11.46 -37.54 29.52
CA SER A 16 -12.49 -38.56 29.30
C SER A 16 -13.45 -38.53 30.49
N GLY A 17 -14.60 -37.92 30.30
CA GLY A 17 -15.74 -37.98 31.21
C GLY A 17 -17.02 -38.04 30.41
N ILE A 18 -17.69 -39.21 30.43
CA ILE A 18 -18.93 -39.51 29.73
C ILE A 18 -20.06 -38.70 30.35
N TYR A 19 -20.50 -37.62 29.69
CA TYR A 19 -21.83 -37.06 29.88
C TYR A 19 -22.46 -36.85 28.51
N SER A 20 -23.57 -37.59 28.28
CA SER A 20 -24.44 -37.46 27.11
C SER A 20 -25.16 -36.10 27.20
N TYR A 21 -24.63 -35.06 26.52
CA TYR A 21 -25.37 -33.85 26.25
C TYR A 21 -25.92 -33.94 24.82
N ALA A 22 -27.17 -33.50 24.64
CA ALA A 22 -27.77 -33.35 23.32
C ALA A 22 -26.89 -32.41 22.49
N GLN A 23 -26.28 -32.92 21.41
CA GLN A 23 -25.45 -32.12 20.51
C GLN A 23 -26.31 -31.01 19.90
N LEU A 24 -25.83 -29.77 20.03
CA LEU A 24 -26.42 -28.62 19.35
C LEU A 24 -26.35 -28.83 17.83
N SER A 25 -27.44 -28.50 17.12
CA SER A 25 -27.42 -28.54 15.67
C SER A 25 -26.42 -27.51 15.09
N ASP A 26 -25.89 -27.77 13.91
CA ASP A 26 -24.94 -26.92 13.22
C ASP A 26 -25.48 -25.47 13.04
N GLU A 27 -26.77 -25.32 12.79
CA GLU A 27 -27.46 -24.04 12.68
C GLU A 27 -27.52 -23.29 14.03
N ALA A 28 -27.80 -23.97 15.11
CA ALA A 28 -27.85 -23.38 16.46
C ALA A 28 -26.45 -22.92 16.93
N VAL A 29 -25.39 -23.61 16.55
CA VAL A 29 -24.00 -23.25 16.82
C VAL A 29 -23.62 -21.97 16.06
N LEU A 30 -24.01 -21.88 14.79
CA LEU A 30 -23.78 -20.71 13.94
C LEU A 30 -24.55 -19.48 14.44
N GLU A 31 -25.83 -19.63 14.76
CA GLU A 31 -26.68 -18.57 15.28
C GLU A 31 -26.14 -18.02 16.61
N TYR A 32 -25.76 -18.90 17.52
CA TYR A 32 -25.15 -18.51 18.79
C TYR A 32 -23.82 -17.76 18.62
N ALA A 33 -22.99 -18.17 17.70
CA ALA A 33 -21.73 -17.50 17.40
C ALA A 33 -21.95 -16.09 16.82
N LEU A 34 -22.93 -15.94 15.93
CA LEU A 34 -23.29 -14.66 15.34
C LEU A 34 -23.93 -13.72 16.37
N GLU A 35 -24.82 -14.22 17.22
CA GLU A 35 -25.46 -13.44 18.29
C GLU A 35 -24.45 -13.00 19.36
N GLY A 36 -23.54 -13.88 19.77
CA GLY A 36 -22.46 -13.56 20.69
C GLY A 36 -21.58 -12.41 20.18
N ARG A 37 -21.31 -12.39 18.87
CA ARG A 37 -20.54 -11.33 18.22
C ARG A 37 -21.32 -10.01 18.13
N ARG A 38 -22.62 -10.05 17.84
CA ARG A 38 -23.48 -8.85 17.88
C ARG A 38 -23.55 -8.22 19.28
N ASN A 39 -23.49 -9.06 20.31
CA ASN A 39 -23.54 -8.65 21.72
C ASN A 39 -22.12 -8.28 22.28
N GLY A 40 -21.10 -8.16 21.43
CA GLY A 40 -19.77 -7.69 21.83
C GLY A 40 -18.93 -8.70 22.64
N LYS A 41 -19.32 -9.98 22.66
CA LYS A 41 -18.53 -11.01 23.32
C LYS A 41 -17.25 -11.31 22.52
N SER A 42 -16.14 -11.51 23.23
CA SER A 42 -14.89 -11.89 22.58
C SER A 42 -14.98 -13.31 21.99
N GLU A 43 -14.21 -13.58 20.94
CA GLU A 43 -14.16 -14.89 20.29
C GLU A 43 -13.78 -16.01 21.27
N HIS A 44 -12.91 -15.70 22.23
CA HIS A 44 -12.53 -16.62 23.32
C HIS A 44 -13.68 -16.94 24.30
N GLN A 45 -14.55 -16.00 24.55
CA GLN A 45 -15.73 -16.23 25.37
C GLN A 45 -16.75 -17.09 24.66
N ILE A 46 -17.03 -16.79 23.39
CA ILE A 46 -17.94 -17.57 22.55
C ILE A 46 -17.44 -19.01 22.39
N GLY A 47 -16.14 -19.22 22.13
CA GLY A 47 -15.53 -20.53 22.04
C GLY A 47 -15.67 -21.37 23.32
N ARG A 48 -15.42 -20.78 24.50
CA ARG A 48 -15.58 -21.46 25.80
C ARG A 48 -17.04 -21.81 26.11
N GLU A 49 -17.96 -20.92 25.78
CA GLU A 49 -19.40 -21.16 25.98
C GLU A 49 -19.94 -22.28 25.05
N LEU A 50 -19.44 -22.36 23.82
CA LEU A 50 -19.76 -23.43 22.88
C LEU A 50 -19.21 -24.78 23.32
N LEU A 51 -17.96 -24.80 23.80
CA LEU A 51 -17.37 -26.02 24.41
C LEU A 51 -18.16 -26.50 25.64
N ALA A 52 -18.56 -25.59 26.52
CA ALA A 52 -19.37 -25.88 27.71
C ALA A 52 -20.76 -26.42 27.34
N ARG A 53 -21.26 -26.16 26.11
CA ARG A 53 -22.52 -26.65 25.55
C ARG A 53 -22.39 -27.94 24.74
N GLY A 54 -21.19 -28.56 24.73
CA GLY A 54 -20.95 -29.85 24.11
C GLY A 54 -20.66 -29.86 22.60
N VAL A 55 -20.28 -28.71 22.04
CA VAL A 55 -19.83 -28.63 20.63
C VAL A 55 -18.44 -29.27 20.53
N THR A 56 -18.28 -30.26 19.63
CA THR A 56 -17.02 -30.96 19.41
C THR A 56 -16.12 -30.27 18.39
N ALA A 57 -14.79 -30.52 18.45
CA ALA A 57 -13.83 -29.98 17.49
C ALA A 57 -14.18 -30.35 16.03
N GLU A 58 -14.67 -31.62 15.83
CA GLU A 58 -15.07 -32.07 14.50
C GLU A 58 -16.31 -31.32 13.95
N GLN A 59 -17.24 -30.96 14.83
CA GLN A 59 -18.40 -30.15 14.47
C GLN A 59 -17.99 -28.74 14.10
N ALA A 60 -17.05 -28.16 14.83
CA ALA A 60 -16.50 -26.82 14.53
C ALA A 60 -15.77 -26.80 13.18
N GLU A 61 -14.99 -27.82 12.84
CA GLU A 61 -14.31 -27.91 11.53
C GLU A 61 -15.27 -28.12 10.36
N ARG A 62 -16.33 -28.91 10.53
CA ARG A 62 -17.38 -29.04 9.51
C ARG A 62 -18.09 -27.74 9.21
N LEU A 63 -18.40 -26.98 10.26
CA LEU A 63 -19.03 -25.67 10.14
C LEU A 63 -18.12 -24.64 9.46
N LYS A 64 -16.84 -24.69 9.75
CA LYS A 64 -15.84 -23.84 9.08
C LYS A 64 -15.80 -24.10 7.57
N ARG A 65 -15.67 -25.35 7.15
CA ARG A 65 -15.68 -25.74 5.72
C ARG A 65 -16.96 -25.30 5.01
N LYS A 66 -18.11 -25.54 5.61
CA LYS A 66 -19.42 -25.20 5.03
C LYS A 66 -19.61 -23.69 4.86
N TYR A 67 -19.01 -22.90 5.76
CA TYR A 67 -19.02 -21.42 5.68
C TYR A 67 -18.04 -20.89 4.63
N GLU A 68 -16.86 -21.48 4.51
CA GLU A 68 -15.89 -21.14 3.47
C GLU A 68 -16.41 -21.48 2.07
N GLU A 69 -17.09 -22.62 1.91
CA GLU A 69 -17.77 -23.01 0.67
C GLU A 69 -18.92 -22.07 0.30
N SER A 70 -19.69 -21.57 1.28
CA SER A 70 -20.79 -20.63 1.04
C SER A 70 -20.32 -19.23 0.63
N GLN A 71 -19.18 -18.78 1.10
CA GLN A 71 -18.57 -17.51 0.68
C GLN A 71 -17.94 -17.59 -0.71
N GLY A 72 -17.50 -18.76 -1.14
CA GLY A 72 -16.95 -18.99 -2.49
C GLY A 72 -18.00 -19.03 -3.60
N SER A 73 -19.30 -19.13 -3.28
CA SER A 73 -20.38 -19.25 -4.27
C SER A 73 -21.19 -17.97 -4.53
N GLU A 74 -20.99 -16.90 -3.81
CA GLU A 74 -21.72 -15.63 -4.01
C GLU A 74 -21.16 -14.68 -5.07
N VAL A 75 -20.09 -15.07 -5.79
CA VAL A 75 -19.51 -14.23 -6.87
C VAL A 75 -19.86 -14.76 -8.28
N ARG A 76 -20.91 -15.53 -8.44
CA ARG A 76 -21.33 -16.02 -9.76
C ARG A 76 -22.83 -15.92 -10.01
N VAL A 77 -23.41 -14.72 -10.03
CA VAL A 77 -24.62 -14.42 -10.83
C VAL A 77 -24.75 -12.92 -11.00
N ALA A 78 -24.41 -12.45 -12.17
CA ALA A 78 -25.02 -11.40 -12.98
C ALA A 78 -23.99 -10.81 -13.95
N ASP A 79 -23.88 -11.35 -15.14
CA ASP A 79 -24.10 -10.50 -16.31
C ASP A 79 -24.21 -11.37 -17.56
N ARG A 80 -25.39 -11.40 -18.13
CA ARG A 80 -25.63 -11.84 -19.50
C ARG A 80 -26.03 -10.61 -20.30
N GLY A 81 -25.13 -10.24 -21.18
CA GLY A 81 -25.48 -9.38 -22.31
C GLY A 81 -24.62 -8.14 -22.44
N ILE A 82 -23.64 -8.23 -23.29
CA ILE A 82 -23.38 -7.34 -24.42
C ILE A 82 -22.11 -7.88 -25.09
N SER A 83 -22.21 -8.28 -26.33
CA SER A 83 -21.12 -8.73 -27.18
C SER A 83 -20.21 -7.53 -27.52
N GLY A 84 -19.13 -7.43 -26.79
CA GLY A 84 -17.96 -6.65 -27.13
C GLY A 84 -16.77 -7.47 -26.69
N GLN A 85 -15.95 -7.93 -27.62
CA GLN A 85 -14.73 -8.65 -27.32
C GLN A 85 -13.80 -7.73 -26.50
N GLN A 86 -13.95 -7.78 -25.16
CA GLN A 86 -12.94 -7.23 -24.25
C GLN A 86 -11.72 -8.13 -24.33
N ARG A 87 -10.64 -7.56 -24.83
CA ARG A 87 -9.33 -8.21 -24.85
C ARG A 87 -8.77 -8.24 -23.44
N GLU A 88 -8.95 -9.37 -22.75
CA GLU A 88 -8.28 -9.63 -21.48
C GLU A 88 -6.80 -9.90 -21.74
N ARG A 89 -5.93 -9.15 -21.07
CA ARG A 89 -4.53 -9.52 -20.92
C ARG A 89 -4.47 -10.72 -19.99
N VAL A 90 -3.96 -11.82 -20.49
CA VAL A 90 -3.82 -13.05 -19.70
C VAL A 90 -2.70 -12.82 -18.69
N GLN A 91 -3.00 -13.03 -17.40
CA GLN A 91 -2.00 -13.08 -16.34
C GLN A 91 -0.92 -14.10 -16.71
N SER A 92 0.33 -13.69 -16.63
CA SER A 92 1.43 -14.62 -16.84
C SER A 92 1.34 -15.72 -15.79
N SER A 93 1.15 -16.94 -16.24
CA SER A 93 1.00 -18.13 -15.39
C SER A 93 2.36 -18.51 -14.76
N SER A 94 2.90 -17.65 -13.90
CA SER A 94 4.02 -18.01 -13.03
C SER A 94 3.60 -18.93 -11.87
N GLU A 95 2.29 -19.17 -11.69
CA GLU A 95 1.77 -20.04 -10.63
C GLU A 95 1.64 -21.51 -11.01
N ARG A 96 1.89 -21.92 -12.26
CA ARG A 96 1.72 -23.32 -12.69
C ARG A 96 2.98 -24.17 -12.67
N LEU A 97 4.14 -23.70 -12.25
CA LEU A 97 5.38 -24.49 -12.25
C LEU A 97 5.93 -24.83 -10.86
N THR A 98 5.16 -24.66 -9.78
CA THR A 98 5.57 -25.10 -8.44
C THR A 98 4.74 -26.24 -7.85
N ALA A 99 4.00 -26.97 -8.67
CA ALA A 99 3.38 -28.23 -8.26
C ALA A 99 4.30 -29.41 -8.60
N GLY A 100 5.47 -29.46 -7.99
CA GLY A 100 6.40 -30.56 -8.15
C GLY A 100 7.65 -30.39 -7.30
N SER A 101 7.61 -31.02 -6.12
CA SER A 101 8.69 -31.20 -5.15
C SER A 101 9.15 -29.97 -4.36
N LEU A 102 8.63 -29.87 -3.20
CA LEU A 102 9.23 -30.07 -1.87
C LEU A 102 8.15 -29.75 -0.87
N ASP A 103 7.61 -30.77 -0.22
CA ASP A 103 6.95 -30.67 1.08
C ASP A 103 7.95 -30.08 2.08
N VAL A 104 8.14 -28.79 2.04
CA VAL A 104 8.51 -28.01 3.21
C VAL A 104 7.21 -27.67 3.86
N VAL A 105 6.91 -28.40 4.92
CA VAL A 105 5.91 -28.10 5.93
C VAL A 105 5.84 -26.59 6.12
N SER A 106 4.91 -25.95 5.41
CA SER A 106 4.42 -24.65 5.81
C SER A 106 3.56 -24.93 7.04
N SER A 107 4.23 -25.13 8.19
CA SER A 107 3.63 -24.77 9.45
C SER A 107 3.15 -23.33 9.22
N ALA A 108 1.84 -23.12 9.26
CA ALA A 108 1.25 -21.84 9.47
C ALA A 108 1.78 -21.34 10.82
N ALA A 109 3.03 -20.90 10.81
CA ALA A 109 3.54 -19.99 11.80
C ALA A 109 2.59 -18.81 11.71
N THR A 110 1.71 -18.69 12.67
CA THR A 110 1.12 -17.44 13.10
C THR A 110 2.29 -16.49 13.08
N ASP A 111 2.30 -15.62 12.09
CA ASP A 111 3.41 -14.72 11.83
C ASP A 111 3.60 -13.87 13.09
N PRO A 112 4.64 -14.11 13.91
CA PRO A 112 4.90 -13.27 15.08
C PRO A 112 5.39 -11.88 14.65
N ALA A 113 5.52 -11.64 13.36
CA ALA A 113 5.84 -10.35 12.80
C ALA A 113 4.63 -9.41 12.75
N ALA A 114 3.40 -9.90 12.88
CA ALA A 114 2.20 -9.06 12.91
C ALA A 114 2.07 -8.21 14.19
N ASP A 115 2.89 -8.44 15.22
CA ASP A 115 2.89 -7.70 16.50
C ASP A 115 4.27 -7.11 16.86
N ARG A 116 5.17 -7.00 15.88
CA ARG A 116 6.33 -6.12 16.01
C ARG A 116 5.92 -4.72 15.55
N SER A 117 5.03 -4.08 16.30
CA SER A 117 4.97 -2.63 16.28
C SER A 117 6.37 -2.14 16.65
N ASP A 118 7.06 -1.50 15.70
CA ASP A 118 8.25 -0.72 16.02
C ASP A 118 7.86 0.18 17.22
N PRO A 119 8.56 0.11 18.37
CA PRO A 119 8.24 0.96 19.50
C PRO A 119 8.31 2.45 19.16
N ARG A 120 8.82 2.77 17.97
CA ARG A 120 8.80 4.09 17.33
C ARG A 120 7.86 4.05 16.15
N GLU A 121 6.66 4.54 16.32
CA GLU A 121 5.74 4.75 15.20
C GLU A 121 6.33 5.81 14.27
N VAL A 122 6.83 5.38 13.10
CA VAL A 122 7.45 6.24 12.10
C VAL A 122 6.51 6.43 10.92
N PHE A 123 6.29 7.69 10.54
CA PHE A 123 5.39 8.04 9.46
C PHE A 123 5.74 7.34 8.15
N GLY A 124 4.75 6.71 7.52
CA GLY A 124 4.85 6.10 6.20
C GLY A 124 5.40 4.66 6.14
N ARG A 125 5.96 4.11 7.23
CA ARG A 125 6.50 2.73 7.21
C ARG A 125 5.45 1.66 7.00
N ASP A 126 4.26 1.85 7.54
CA ASP A 126 3.18 0.86 7.45
C ASP A 126 2.54 0.77 6.06
N VAL A 127 2.82 1.74 5.19
CA VAL A 127 2.25 1.79 3.84
C VAL A 127 2.54 0.51 3.05
N PHE A 128 3.77 -0.02 3.14
CA PHE A 128 4.18 -1.22 2.43
C PHE A 128 3.92 -2.52 3.21
N ARG A 129 3.56 -2.44 4.49
CA ARG A 129 3.23 -3.59 5.36
C ARG A 129 1.72 -3.86 5.44
N SER A 130 0.92 -2.92 5.00
CA SER A 130 -0.55 -3.04 5.06
C SER A 130 -1.04 -4.15 4.12
N ARG A 131 -1.74 -5.13 4.69
CA ARG A 131 -2.42 -6.19 3.91
C ARG A 131 -3.70 -5.70 3.23
N THR A 132 -4.16 -4.51 3.57
CA THR A 132 -5.38 -3.91 3.00
C THR A 132 -5.09 -2.98 1.82
N LEU A 133 -3.86 -2.52 1.68
CA LEU A 133 -3.39 -1.72 0.56
C LEU A 133 -2.57 -2.61 -0.35
N THR A 134 -2.96 -2.75 -1.60
CA THR A 134 -2.20 -3.49 -2.61
C THR A 134 -1.53 -2.49 -3.55
N PHE A 135 -0.22 -2.63 -3.71
CA PHE A 135 0.55 -1.96 -4.77
C PHE A 135 0.80 -2.95 -5.92
N GLU A 136 -0.17 -3.81 -6.21
CA GLU A 136 -0.06 -4.70 -7.36
C GLU A 136 -0.29 -3.91 -8.65
N PRO A 137 0.58 -4.07 -9.67
CA PRO A 137 0.41 -3.37 -10.92
C PRO A 137 -0.89 -3.80 -11.58
N ASN A 138 -1.70 -2.83 -12.00
CA ASN A 138 -2.90 -3.12 -12.77
C ASN A 138 -2.49 -3.48 -14.21
N GLU A 139 -2.43 -4.76 -14.52
CA GLU A 139 -2.07 -5.26 -15.86
C GLU A 139 -3.13 -4.93 -16.93
N ASN A 140 -4.36 -4.62 -16.51
CA ASN A 140 -5.46 -4.26 -17.41
C ASN A 140 -5.57 -2.75 -17.69
N GLN A 141 -4.61 -1.95 -17.26
CA GLN A 141 -4.59 -0.53 -17.59
C GLN A 141 -4.14 -0.27 -19.05
N ALA A 142 -4.51 0.88 -19.58
CA ALA A 142 -4.04 1.31 -20.88
C ALA A 142 -2.51 1.35 -20.92
N THR A 143 -1.91 0.83 -22.00
CA THR A 143 -0.46 0.85 -22.18
C THR A 143 0.01 2.29 -22.22
N PRO A 144 0.93 2.68 -21.34
CA PRO A 144 1.48 4.03 -21.35
C PRO A 144 2.22 4.33 -22.64
N SER A 145 2.10 5.56 -23.14
CA SER A 145 2.68 5.97 -24.42
C SER A 145 4.21 5.84 -24.50
N ASN A 146 4.87 5.91 -23.35
CA ASN A 146 6.32 5.78 -23.23
C ASN A 146 6.79 4.34 -22.96
N TYR A 147 5.90 3.34 -22.94
CA TYR A 147 6.28 1.94 -22.78
C TYR A 147 7.07 1.46 -23.98
N ARG A 148 8.24 0.86 -23.71
CA ARG A 148 9.10 0.28 -24.75
C ARG A 148 8.97 -1.24 -24.74
N LEU A 149 8.62 -1.75 -25.92
CA LEU A 149 8.54 -3.18 -26.19
C LEU A 149 9.90 -3.86 -25.96
N GLY A 150 9.88 -5.09 -25.48
CA GLY A 150 11.09 -5.89 -25.27
C GLY A 150 10.82 -7.39 -25.33
N PRO A 151 11.89 -8.20 -25.29
CA PRO A 151 11.80 -9.65 -25.35
C PRO A 151 10.85 -10.21 -24.29
N GLY A 152 9.94 -11.11 -24.69
CA GLY A 152 8.92 -11.70 -23.83
C GLY A 152 7.60 -10.91 -23.75
N ASP A 153 7.51 -9.69 -24.31
CA ASP A 153 6.23 -9.01 -24.49
C ASP A 153 5.43 -9.69 -25.61
N GLU A 154 4.14 -9.90 -25.40
CA GLU A 154 3.21 -10.33 -26.45
C GLU A 154 2.61 -9.10 -27.11
N VAL A 155 2.67 -9.04 -28.42
CA VAL A 155 2.01 -8.02 -29.24
C VAL A 155 0.83 -8.64 -29.98
N ILE A 156 -0.28 -7.94 -29.97
CA ILE A 156 -1.48 -8.29 -30.73
C ILE A 156 -1.55 -7.33 -31.91
N ILE A 157 -1.52 -7.88 -33.12
CA ILE A 157 -1.59 -7.14 -34.38
C ILE A 157 -2.95 -7.43 -34.98
N ASP A 158 -3.79 -6.42 -34.99
CA ASP A 158 -5.10 -6.49 -35.63
C ASP A 158 -5.07 -5.78 -36.96
N ILE A 159 -5.55 -6.47 -37.97
CA ILE A 159 -5.77 -5.95 -39.31
C ILE A 159 -7.27 -6.04 -39.56
N TRP A 160 -7.91 -4.95 -39.92
CA TRP A 160 -9.32 -4.91 -40.27
C TRP A 160 -9.57 -4.09 -41.52
N GLY A 161 -10.70 -4.34 -42.19
CA GLY A 161 -11.06 -3.82 -43.48
C GLY A 161 -11.29 -4.96 -44.45
N GLU A 162 -10.72 -4.89 -45.64
CA GLU A 162 -10.85 -5.97 -46.66
C GLU A 162 -10.20 -7.28 -46.21
N ASN A 163 -9.18 -7.21 -45.36
CA ASN A 163 -8.48 -8.37 -44.79
C ASN A 163 -8.60 -8.34 -43.27
N GLU A 164 -9.49 -9.16 -42.73
CA GLU A 164 -9.70 -9.23 -41.29
C GLU A 164 -8.83 -10.34 -40.69
N ARG A 165 -7.83 -9.95 -39.86
CA ARG A 165 -6.91 -10.87 -39.24
C ARG A 165 -6.42 -10.34 -37.91
N SER A 166 -6.27 -11.20 -36.87
CA SER A 166 -5.65 -10.91 -35.61
C SER A 166 -4.51 -11.89 -35.38
N LEU A 167 -3.30 -11.36 -35.20
CA LEU A 167 -2.09 -12.13 -34.96
C LEU A 167 -1.63 -11.85 -33.52
N ARG A 168 -1.13 -12.89 -32.85
CA ARG A 168 -0.52 -12.78 -31.52
C ARG A 168 0.88 -13.32 -31.60
N GLU A 169 1.86 -12.44 -31.37
CA GLU A 169 3.27 -12.77 -31.48
C GLU A 169 4.02 -12.36 -30.22
N GLU A 170 4.91 -13.22 -29.74
CA GLU A 170 5.82 -12.92 -28.63
C GLU A 170 7.15 -12.41 -29.19
N ILE A 171 7.66 -11.32 -28.63
CA ILE A 171 8.95 -10.78 -29.04
C ILE A 171 10.05 -11.74 -28.56
N SER A 172 10.80 -12.25 -29.53
CA SER A 172 11.91 -13.19 -29.28
C SER A 172 13.05 -12.54 -28.49
N PRO A 173 14.00 -13.32 -27.90
CA PRO A 173 15.19 -12.79 -27.24
C PRO A 173 16.05 -11.88 -28.13
N GLU A 174 15.99 -12.08 -29.45
CA GLU A 174 16.68 -11.23 -30.42
C GLU A 174 15.93 -9.91 -30.70
N GLY A 175 14.76 -9.73 -30.11
CA GLY A 175 13.95 -8.52 -30.26
C GLY A 175 13.03 -8.50 -31.49
N ASN A 176 12.78 -9.66 -32.11
CA ASN A 176 11.98 -9.78 -33.33
C ASN A 176 10.65 -10.49 -33.06
N ILE A 177 9.63 -10.18 -33.84
CA ILE A 177 8.47 -11.04 -34.04
C ILE A 177 8.55 -11.70 -35.41
N MET A 178 7.89 -12.85 -35.57
CA MET A 178 7.82 -13.56 -36.84
C MET A 178 6.50 -13.25 -37.56
N VAL A 179 6.57 -12.50 -38.63
CA VAL A 179 5.38 -12.17 -39.44
C VAL A 179 5.34 -13.07 -40.67
N GLU A 180 4.23 -13.81 -40.85
CA GLU A 180 4.04 -14.66 -42.03
C GLU A 180 4.25 -13.85 -43.31
N GLN A 181 4.93 -14.44 -44.29
CA GLN A 181 5.26 -13.89 -45.60
C GLN A 181 6.27 -12.72 -45.62
N VAL A 182 6.62 -12.15 -44.42
CA VAL A 182 7.62 -11.08 -44.29
C VAL A 182 8.91 -11.63 -43.70
N GLY A 183 8.80 -12.47 -42.66
CA GLY A 183 9.93 -12.90 -41.86
C GLY A 183 10.07 -12.11 -40.54
N PRO A 184 11.29 -12.00 -40.01
CA PRO A 184 11.51 -11.35 -38.72
C PRO A 184 11.40 -9.84 -38.81
N VAL A 185 10.59 -9.24 -37.90
CA VAL A 185 10.44 -7.78 -37.77
C VAL A 185 10.92 -7.37 -36.38
N TYR A 186 11.95 -6.52 -36.33
CA TYR A 186 12.53 -6.05 -35.07
C TYR A 186 11.66 -4.99 -34.39
N LEU A 187 11.22 -5.25 -33.15
CA LEU A 187 10.38 -4.37 -32.35
C LEU A 187 10.98 -3.94 -31.02
N ASN A 188 12.09 -4.56 -30.58
CA ASN A 188 12.71 -4.26 -29.30
C ASN A 188 13.10 -2.77 -29.19
N GLY A 189 12.75 -2.14 -28.06
CA GLY A 189 13.02 -0.73 -27.77
C GLY A 189 12.05 0.27 -28.39
N LEU A 190 11.17 -0.17 -29.30
CA LEU A 190 10.15 0.69 -29.88
C LEU A 190 8.98 0.92 -28.93
N THR A 191 8.39 2.09 -28.97
CA THR A 191 7.09 2.34 -28.34
C THR A 191 5.96 1.69 -29.19
N ILE A 192 4.77 1.56 -28.59
CA ILE A 192 3.59 1.03 -29.34
C ILE A 192 3.30 1.88 -30.60
N GLY A 193 3.47 3.21 -30.51
CA GLY A 193 3.29 4.10 -31.66
C GLY A 193 4.29 3.86 -32.78
N GLU A 194 5.57 3.72 -32.43
CA GLU A 194 6.65 3.41 -33.38
C GLU A 194 6.48 2.00 -33.97
N ALA A 195 6.06 1.02 -33.17
CA ALA A 195 5.76 -0.32 -33.65
C ALA A 195 4.56 -0.35 -34.62
N ASN A 196 3.51 0.43 -34.31
CA ASN A 196 2.37 0.61 -35.22
C ASN A 196 2.80 1.18 -36.60
N ALA A 197 3.63 2.23 -36.57
CA ALA A 197 4.11 2.87 -37.84
C ALA A 197 4.94 1.86 -38.66
N LYS A 198 5.86 1.16 -37.99
CA LYS A 198 6.73 0.17 -38.62
C LYS A 198 5.96 -1.01 -39.20
N LEU A 199 5.02 -1.58 -38.41
CA LEU A 199 4.22 -2.70 -38.92
C LEU A 199 3.22 -2.30 -40.01
N ARG A 200 2.71 -1.09 -39.98
CA ARG A 200 1.90 -0.56 -41.10
C ARG A 200 2.70 -0.49 -42.40
N GLU A 201 3.96 -0.04 -42.33
CA GLU A 201 4.86 -0.03 -43.50
C GLU A 201 5.11 -1.45 -44.03
N VAL A 202 5.44 -2.38 -43.13
CA VAL A 202 5.72 -3.78 -43.47
C VAL A 202 4.50 -4.47 -44.06
N PHE A 203 3.33 -4.36 -43.47
CA PHE A 203 2.09 -4.96 -43.99
C PHE A 203 1.61 -4.28 -45.26
N GLY A 204 1.93 -3.00 -45.45
CA GLY A 204 1.63 -2.27 -46.68
C GLY A 204 2.35 -2.80 -47.91
N GLN A 205 3.47 -3.53 -47.74
CA GLN A 205 4.18 -4.19 -48.83
C GLN A 205 3.51 -5.49 -49.25
N ILE A 206 2.68 -6.11 -48.40
CA ILE A 206 2.04 -7.40 -48.68
C ILE A 206 0.56 -7.23 -49.01
N TYR A 207 -0.12 -6.39 -48.25
CA TYR A 207 -1.54 -6.13 -48.38
C TYR A 207 -1.77 -4.81 -49.10
N ALA A 208 -2.18 -4.85 -50.36
CA ALA A 208 -2.41 -3.67 -51.21
C ALA A 208 -3.42 -2.67 -50.58
N GLY A 209 -4.32 -3.13 -49.71
CA GLY A 209 -5.31 -2.30 -49.02
C GLY A 209 -4.78 -1.54 -47.79
N VAL A 210 -3.54 -1.78 -47.32
CA VAL A 210 -2.97 -1.11 -46.15
C VAL A 210 -2.21 0.16 -46.55
N SER A 211 -1.81 0.29 -47.80
CA SER A 211 -1.02 1.42 -48.32
C SER A 211 -1.89 2.31 -49.23
N GLY A 212 -1.68 3.63 -49.19
CA GLY A 212 -2.31 4.61 -50.09
C GLY A 212 -3.03 5.75 -49.37
N ASP A 213 -3.56 6.72 -50.13
CA ASP A 213 -4.25 7.91 -49.59
C ASP A 213 -5.61 7.60 -48.93
N SER A 214 -6.16 6.39 -49.21
CA SER A 214 -7.41 5.89 -48.64
C SER A 214 -7.26 4.39 -48.35
N PRO A 215 -6.60 4.00 -47.26
CA PRO A 215 -6.36 2.59 -46.97
C PRO A 215 -7.68 1.84 -46.73
N ALA A 216 -7.91 0.74 -47.46
CA ALA A 216 -9.06 -0.15 -47.31
C ALA A 216 -8.91 -1.09 -46.08
N SER A 217 -7.72 -1.15 -45.51
CA SER A 217 -7.42 -1.93 -44.29
C SER A 217 -6.55 -1.12 -43.34
N GLU A 218 -6.83 -1.23 -42.04
CA GLU A 218 -6.06 -0.58 -40.98
C GLU A 218 -5.29 -1.64 -40.18
N VAL A 219 -4.04 -1.31 -39.78
CA VAL A 219 -3.19 -2.12 -38.93
C VAL A 219 -3.04 -1.44 -37.57
N ARG A 220 -3.31 -2.16 -36.51
CA ARG A 220 -3.15 -1.69 -35.14
C ARG A 220 -2.39 -2.69 -34.30
N VAL A 221 -1.41 -2.18 -33.59
CA VAL A 221 -0.64 -2.95 -32.61
C VAL A 221 -1.09 -2.60 -31.20
N THR A 222 -1.39 -3.60 -30.42
CA THR A 222 -1.69 -3.47 -29.00
C THR A 222 -0.81 -4.43 -28.21
N LEU A 223 -0.49 -4.06 -26.98
CA LEU A 223 0.24 -4.92 -26.06
C LEU A 223 -0.73 -5.98 -25.50
N GLY A 224 -0.36 -7.24 -25.63
CA GLY A 224 -1.05 -8.38 -25.07
C GLY A 224 -0.57 -8.67 -23.64
N ARG A 225 0.15 -9.79 -23.49
CA ARG A 225 0.77 -10.16 -22.21
C ARG A 225 2.06 -9.37 -22.00
N LEU A 226 2.26 -8.92 -20.75
CA LEU A 226 3.47 -8.23 -20.32
C LEU A 226 4.56 -9.23 -20.00
N ARG A 227 5.81 -8.88 -20.35
CA ARG A 227 6.98 -9.65 -19.90
C ARG A 227 7.17 -9.53 -18.40
N THR A 228 7.75 -10.56 -17.82
CA THR A 228 8.26 -10.55 -16.45
C THR A 228 9.70 -10.07 -16.45
N ILE A 229 10.02 -9.14 -15.55
CA ILE A 229 11.38 -8.62 -15.32
C ILE A 229 11.93 -9.14 -13.99
N GLN A 230 13.26 -9.27 -13.88
CA GLN A 230 13.95 -9.59 -12.63
C GLN A 230 14.59 -8.31 -12.09
N VAL A 231 14.25 -7.97 -10.85
CA VAL A 231 14.74 -6.78 -10.15
C VAL A 231 15.35 -7.21 -8.83
N ASN A 232 16.47 -6.64 -8.46
CA ASN A 232 17.10 -6.88 -7.17
C ASN A 232 16.66 -5.79 -6.18
N VAL A 233 16.13 -6.19 -5.03
CA VAL A 233 15.80 -5.26 -3.94
C VAL A 233 16.76 -5.51 -2.79
N MET A 234 17.54 -4.50 -2.43
CA MET A 234 18.69 -4.62 -1.53
C MET A 234 18.70 -3.51 -0.48
N GLY A 235 19.55 -3.69 0.54
CA GLY A 235 19.69 -2.73 1.64
C GLY A 235 18.69 -2.99 2.76
N GLU A 236 18.18 -1.92 3.36
CA GLU A 236 17.34 -1.95 4.54
C GLU A 236 15.87 -2.25 4.20
N VAL A 237 15.61 -3.45 3.67
CA VAL A 237 14.27 -3.98 3.37
C VAL A 237 14.03 -5.26 4.17
N GLU A 238 12.76 -5.58 4.45
CA GLU A 238 12.40 -6.76 5.26
C GLU A 238 12.89 -8.07 4.62
N THR A 239 12.79 -8.20 3.31
CA THR A 239 13.23 -9.39 2.59
C THR A 239 14.07 -8.96 1.38
N PRO A 240 15.40 -8.79 1.54
CA PRO A 240 16.26 -8.51 0.40
C PRO A 240 16.39 -9.72 -0.53
N GLY A 241 16.43 -9.48 -1.85
CA GLY A 241 16.53 -10.55 -2.83
C GLY A 241 16.19 -10.13 -4.25
N THR A 242 16.13 -11.12 -5.14
CA THR A 242 15.71 -10.94 -6.53
C THR A 242 14.25 -11.27 -6.69
N TYR A 243 13.50 -10.33 -7.25
CA TYR A 243 12.05 -10.41 -7.43
C TYR A 243 11.71 -10.49 -8.92
N ARG A 244 10.72 -11.33 -9.23
CA ARG A 244 10.08 -11.36 -10.54
C ARG A 244 8.85 -10.48 -10.50
N LEU A 245 8.84 -9.44 -11.33
CA LEU A 245 7.80 -8.42 -11.38
C LEU A 245 7.32 -8.25 -12.82
N SER A 246 6.10 -7.74 -13.00
CA SER A 246 5.63 -7.30 -14.32
C SER A 246 6.45 -6.10 -14.80
N SER A 247 6.65 -5.97 -16.11
CA SER A 247 7.33 -4.81 -16.71
C SER A 247 6.59 -3.47 -16.51
N PHE A 248 5.38 -3.48 -15.93
CA PHE A 248 4.69 -2.28 -15.47
C PHE A 248 5.00 -1.91 -14.02
N SER A 249 5.80 -2.72 -13.33
CA SER A 249 6.11 -2.48 -11.93
C SER A 249 7.02 -1.28 -11.74
N THR A 250 6.78 -0.57 -10.67
CA THR A 250 7.55 0.58 -10.21
C THR A 250 8.31 0.24 -8.92
N VAL A 251 9.05 1.20 -8.39
CA VAL A 251 9.78 1.04 -7.12
C VAL A 251 8.83 0.69 -5.97
N PHE A 252 7.66 1.31 -5.91
CA PHE A 252 6.67 1.00 -4.86
C PHE A 252 6.17 -0.45 -4.92
N HIS A 253 5.96 -1.00 -6.13
CA HIS A 253 5.61 -2.41 -6.29
C HIS A 253 6.72 -3.34 -5.79
N ALA A 254 7.98 -3.00 -6.07
CA ALA A 254 9.14 -3.78 -5.62
C ALA A 254 9.27 -3.75 -4.09
N LEU A 255 9.12 -2.59 -3.47
CA LEU A 255 9.14 -2.44 -2.01
C LEU A 255 7.99 -3.20 -1.33
N TYR A 256 6.79 -3.11 -1.89
CA TYR A 256 5.64 -3.86 -1.38
C TYR A 256 5.90 -5.38 -1.42
N ARG A 257 6.46 -5.89 -2.54
CA ARG A 257 6.82 -7.31 -2.68
C ARG A 257 7.94 -7.74 -1.73
N ALA A 258 8.84 -6.83 -1.37
CA ALA A 258 9.91 -7.05 -0.39
C ALA A 258 9.43 -6.96 1.08
N GLY A 259 8.14 -6.65 1.32
CA GLY A 259 7.57 -6.53 2.66
C GLY A 259 7.81 -5.17 3.34
N GLY A 260 8.28 -4.17 2.58
CA GLY A 260 8.59 -2.84 3.08
C GLY A 260 10.03 -2.71 3.58
N VAL A 261 10.26 -1.66 4.37
CA VAL A 261 11.58 -1.31 4.91
C VAL A 261 11.76 -1.79 6.35
N THR A 262 13.01 -2.06 6.74
CA THR A 262 13.37 -2.38 8.13
C THR A 262 13.19 -1.17 9.07
N PRO A 263 13.26 -1.36 10.41
CA PRO A 263 13.21 -0.25 11.36
C PRO A 263 14.28 0.84 11.18
N ILE A 264 15.38 0.53 10.51
CA ILE A 264 16.44 1.50 10.18
C ILE A 264 16.43 1.92 8.71
N GLY A 265 15.56 1.31 7.89
CA GLY A 265 15.42 1.66 6.47
C GLY A 265 14.80 3.03 6.26
N GLY A 266 15.39 3.80 5.33
CA GLY A 266 14.90 5.11 4.96
C GLY A 266 13.84 5.04 3.88
N LEU A 267 12.79 5.85 4.03
CA LEU A 267 11.72 6.03 3.03
C LEU A 267 12.00 7.20 2.09
N ARG A 268 13.03 8.00 2.38
CA ARG A 268 13.24 9.28 1.72
C ARG A 268 14.45 9.31 0.78
N ASP A 269 15.20 8.21 0.74
CA ASP A 269 16.40 8.07 -0.10
C ASP A 269 16.51 6.64 -0.66
N ILE A 270 15.58 6.27 -1.53
CA ILE A 270 15.54 4.98 -2.18
C ILE A 270 16.13 5.13 -3.59
N GLY A 271 17.30 4.53 -3.82
CA GLY A 271 17.98 4.62 -5.10
C GLY A 271 17.56 3.52 -6.08
N VAL A 272 17.49 3.85 -7.36
CA VAL A 272 17.34 2.88 -8.45
C VAL A 272 18.63 2.89 -9.28
N MET A 273 19.30 1.76 -9.32
CA MET A 273 20.55 1.58 -10.07
C MET A 273 20.26 0.76 -11.32
N ARG A 274 20.66 1.28 -12.48
CA ARG A 274 20.57 0.62 -13.78
C ARG A 274 21.91 0.66 -14.48
N GLY A 275 22.46 -0.51 -14.82
CA GLY A 275 23.78 -0.61 -15.44
C GLY A 275 24.90 0.05 -14.62
N GLY A 276 24.82 0.01 -13.28
CA GLY A 276 25.80 0.59 -12.36
C GLY A 276 25.69 2.12 -12.18
N ARG A 277 24.64 2.75 -12.71
CA ARG A 277 24.40 4.19 -12.55
C ARG A 277 23.07 4.41 -11.81
N GLU A 278 23.00 5.42 -10.96
CA GLU A 278 21.74 5.83 -10.32
C GLU A 278 20.88 6.57 -11.37
N VAL A 279 19.71 6.01 -11.66
CA VAL A 279 18.76 6.55 -12.67
C VAL A 279 17.59 7.27 -12.04
N ALA A 280 17.26 6.95 -10.79
CA ALA A 280 16.22 7.63 -10.03
C ALA A 280 16.51 7.55 -8.53
N ARG A 281 15.90 8.48 -7.80
CA ARG A 281 15.91 8.54 -6.34
C ARG A 281 14.53 8.87 -5.85
N VAL A 282 13.93 7.93 -5.12
CA VAL A 282 12.53 7.99 -4.70
C VAL A 282 12.40 8.48 -3.27
N ASP A 283 11.51 9.44 -3.05
CA ASP A 283 11.10 9.94 -1.74
C ASP A 283 9.62 9.60 -1.50
N VAL A 284 9.37 8.63 -0.63
CA VAL A 284 8.01 8.17 -0.31
C VAL A 284 7.17 9.27 0.34
N TYR A 285 7.80 10.21 1.06
CA TYR A 285 7.08 11.35 1.66
C TYR A 285 6.50 12.28 0.60
N ALA A 286 7.22 12.49 -0.52
CA ALA A 286 6.70 13.25 -1.65
C ALA A 286 5.42 12.61 -2.22
N TYR A 287 5.39 11.29 -2.30
CA TYR A 287 4.18 10.56 -2.70
C TYR A 287 3.05 10.67 -1.68
N LEU A 288 3.34 10.39 -0.39
CA LEU A 288 2.30 10.32 0.65
C LEU A 288 1.70 11.67 1.02
N LEU A 289 2.50 12.74 0.99
CA LEU A 289 2.11 14.06 1.49
C LEU A 289 1.77 15.04 0.36
N GLU A 290 2.40 14.89 -0.79
CA GLU A 290 2.27 15.81 -1.92
C GLU A 290 1.59 15.18 -3.14
N GLY A 291 1.39 13.84 -3.14
CA GLY A 291 0.80 13.09 -4.26
C GLY A 291 1.72 13.03 -5.48
N ARG A 292 3.01 13.36 -5.34
CA ARG A 292 3.97 13.29 -6.44
C ARG A 292 4.39 11.86 -6.73
N GLN A 293 4.30 11.46 -7.98
CA GLN A 293 4.67 10.13 -8.47
C GLN A 293 5.81 10.20 -9.51
N ASP A 294 6.34 11.39 -9.77
CA ASP A 294 7.33 11.59 -10.83
C ASP A 294 8.62 10.80 -10.60
N ASP A 295 8.96 10.58 -9.33
CA ASP A 295 10.15 9.84 -8.92
C ASP A 295 9.93 8.31 -8.89
N ASP A 296 8.67 7.83 -8.91
CA ASP A 296 8.34 6.40 -8.92
C ASP A 296 8.48 5.80 -10.32
N VAL A 297 9.72 5.65 -10.75
CA VAL A 297 10.06 5.18 -12.08
C VAL A 297 9.71 3.71 -12.30
N ARG A 298 9.40 3.35 -13.54
CA ARG A 298 9.25 1.95 -13.94
C ARG A 298 10.59 1.25 -13.92
N LEU A 299 10.55 0.02 -13.40
CA LEU A 299 11.70 -0.84 -13.33
C LEU A 299 11.93 -1.58 -14.65
N GLU A 300 13.18 -1.85 -14.93
CA GLU A 300 13.65 -2.63 -16.08
C GLU A 300 14.40 -3.88 -15.62
N GLU A 301 14.66 -4.79 -16.56
CA GLU A 301 15.40 -6.00 -16.31
C GLU A 301 16.80 -5.70 -15.74
N GLY A 302 17.12 -6.32 -14.60
CA GLY A 302 18.42 -6.17 -13.93
C GLY A 302 18.58 -4.92 -13.08
N ASP A 303 17.51 -4.09 -12.90
CA ASP A 303 17.55 -2.95 -11.99
C ASP A 303 17.81 -3.40 -10.55
N VAL A 304 18.47 -2.53 -9.80
CA VAL A 304 18.71 -2.71 -8.37
C VAL A 304 18.04 -1.56 -7.62
N VAL A 305 17.02 -1.89 -6.83
CA VAL A 305 16.41 -0.97 -5.88
C VAL A 305 17.18 -1.08 -4.57
N ILE A 306 17.76 0.01 -4.10
CA ILE A 306 18.56 0.03 -2.89
C ILE A 306 17.95 0.97 -1.86
N VAL A 307 17.59 0.43 -0.70
CA VAL A 307 17.11 1.19 0.45
C VAL A 307 18.29 1.46 1.39
N ARG A 308 18.59 2.73 1.63
CA ARG A 308 19.64 3.15 2.56
C ARG A 308 19.06 3.35 3.97
N PRO A 309 19.86 3.32 5.03
CA PRO A 309 19.41 3.76 6.36
C PRO A 309 18.91 5.20 6.32
N TYR A 310 17.94 5.54 7.19
CA TYR A 310 17.47 6.92 7.32
C TYR A 310 18.63 7.86 7.77
N GLU A 311 18.53 9.14 7.39
CA GLU A 311 19.55 10.12 7.80
C GLU A 311 19.28 10.68 9.20
N LEU A 312 18.08 11.17 9.43
CA LEU A 312 17.67 11.77 10.69
C LEU A 312 16.29 11.23 11.08
N LEU A 313 16.11 10.88 12.34
CA LEU A 313 14.82 10.49 12.89
C LEU A 313 14.44 11.43 14.03
N VAL A 314 13.37 12.19 13.86
CA VAL A 314 12.91 13.22 14.79
C VAL A 314 11.55 12.87 15.35
N ASN A 315 11.38 12.99 16.66
CA ASN A 315 10.11 12.76 17.32
C ASN A 315 9.31 14.05 17.46
N VAL A 316 8.02 14.01 17.12
CA VAL A 316 7.07 15.10 17.40
C VAL A 316 5.97 14.61 18.32
N SER A 317 5.77 15.32 19.41
CA SER A 317 4.78 15.01 20.45
C SER A 317 3.94 16.23 20.86
N GLY A 318 2.85 15.97 21.57
CA GLY A 318 1.96 17.02 22.09
C GLY A 318 0.90 17.45 21.07
N LYS A 319 0.64 18.75 20.96
CA LYS A 319 -0.53 19.32 20.27
C LYS A 319 -0.32 19.53 18.77
N VAL A 320 0.09 18.47 18.07
CA VAL A 320 0.11 18.38 16.60
C VAL A 320 -0.92 17.38 16.12
N LYS A 321 -1.32 17.47 14.86
CA LYS A 321 -2.36 16.58 14.31
C LYS A 321 -1.90 15.13 14.17
N ARG A 322 -0.61 14.89 13.93
CA ARG A 322 -0.02 13.55 13.82
C ARG A 322 1.27 13.47 14.67
N PRO A 323 1.14 13.17 15.97
CA PRO A 323 2.30 12.98 16.84
C PRO A 323 2.93 11.61 16.57
N MET A 324 4.16 11.59 16.05
CA MET A 324 4.94 10.38 15.73
C MET A 324 6.38 10.73 15.40
N HIS A 325 7.18 9.74 14.99
CA HIS A 325 8.52 9.96 14.45
C HIS A 325 8.46 10.26 12.95
N TYR A 326 9.34 11.15 12.50
CA TYR A 326 9.49 11.54 11.10
C TYR A 326 10.93 11.40 10.65
N GLU A 327 11.10 10.84 9.45
CA GLU A 327 12.40 10.88 8.77
C GLU A 327 12.61 12.27 8.19
N MET A 328 13.74 12.87 8.53
CA MET A 328 14.14 14.19 8.02
C MET A 328 15.42 14.08 7.20
N LYS A 329 15.55 14.88 6.17
CA LYS A 329 16.80 15.06 5.42
C LYS A 329 17.65 16.13 6.08
N ARG A 330 18.95 16.04 5.92
CA ARG A 330 19.87 17.08 6.42
C ARG A 330 19.52 18.45 5.88
N GLY A 331 19.45 19.44 6.76
CA GLY A 331 19.10 20.82 6.42
C GLY A 331 17.59 21.08 6.41
N GLU A 332 16.75 20.09 6.57
CA GLU A 332 15.31 20.33 6.78
C GLU A 332 15.05 20.96 8.14
N THR A 333 14.00 21.78 8.18
CA THR A 333 13.73 22.68 9.30
C THR A 333 12.56 22.20 10.14
N LEU A 334 12.43 22.79 11.33
CA LEU A 334 11.30 22.58 12.23
C LEU A 334 9.96 22.92 11.56
N GLY A 335 9.94 23.96 10.71
CA GLY A 335 8.75 24.29 9.92
C GLY A 335 8.33 23.14 9.00
N ARG A 336 9.29 22.54 8.29
CA ARG A 336 9.01 21.39 7.41
C ARG A 336 8.51 20.15 8.19
N LEU A 337 9.06 19.92 9.37
CA LEU A 337 8.60 18.86 10.27
C LEU A 337 7.13 19.06 10.67
N LEU A 338 6.75 20.30 11.00
CA LEU A 338 5.36 20.64 11.33
C LEU A 338 4.43 20.42 10.16
N ASP A 339 4.86 20.71 8.92
CA ASP A 339 4.09 20.41 7.72
C ASP A 339 3.83 18.91 7.60
N TYR A 340 4.85 18.07 7.84
CA TYR A 340 4.71 16.62 7.85
C TYR A 340 3.78 16.13 8.96
N ALA A 341 3.81 16.76 10.14
CA ALA A 341 2.89 16.47 11.24
C ALA A 341 1.45 16.97 10.99
N GLY A 342 1.20 17.65 9.86
CA GLY A 342 -0.12 18.20 9.50
C GLY A 342 -0.47 19.50 10.21
N GLY A 343 0.49 20.14 10.87
CA GLY A 343 0.33 21.37 11.63
C GLY A 343 -0.23 21.15 13.04
N PHE A 344 -0.61 22.24 13.66
CA PHE A 344 -1.06 22.30 15.04
C PHE A 344 -2.54 21.86 15.20
N THR A 345 -2.88 21.36 16.40
CA THR A 345 -4.28 21.23 16.84
C THR A 345 -4.84 22.59 17.26
N GLY A 346 -6.17 22.72 17.37
CA GLY A 346 -6.81 23.99 17.70
C GLY A 346 -6.50 24.52 19.12
N ASP A 347 -6.05 23.65 20.02
CA ASP A 347 -5.67 23.95 21.40
C ASP A 347 -4.14 24.00 21.59
N ALA A 348 -3.38 24.04 20.51
CA ALA A 348 -1.93 24.10 20.56
C ALA A 348 -1.42 25.51 20.91
N TYR A 349 -0.39 25.58 21.74
CA TYR A 349 0.39 26.80 21.93
C TYR A 349 1.49 26.90 20.86
N SER A 350 1.19 27.57 19.74
CA SER A 350 2.03 27.65 18.55
C SER A 350 3.15 28.70 18.59
N LYS A 351 3.17 29.57 19.62
CA LYS A 351 4.12 30.69 19.68
C LYS A 351 5.55 30.28 19.97
N GLU A 352 5.73 29.17 20.66
CA GLU A 352 7.02 28.65 21.06
C GLU A 352 6.95 27.12 21.19
N LEU A 353 7.93 26.44 20.61
CA LEU A 353 8.08 24.98 20.69
C LEU A 353 9.32 24.62 21.51
N ARG A 354 9.23 23.51 22.18
CA ARG A 354 10.33 22.96 22.94
C ARG A 354 11.02 21.87 22.13
N VAL A 355 12.33 22.00 21.93
CA VAL A 355 13.18 21.01 21.28
C VAL A 355 14.22 20.51 22.28
N ILE A 356 14.27 19.20 22.47
CA ILE A 356 15.30 18.54 23.25
C ILE A 356 16.24 17.85 22.28
N ARG A 357 17.51 18.14 22.36
CA ARG A 357 18.59 17.62 21.51
C ARG A 357 19.62 16.89 22.34
N GLU A 358 20.03 15.72 21.88
CA GLU A 358 21.15 14.98 22.44
C GLU A 358 22.48 15.52 21.85
N THR A 359 23.40 15.91 22.70
CA THR A 359 24.70 16.47 22.25
C THR A 359 25.84 15.45 22.28
N GLY A 360 25.51 14.15 22.48
CA GLY A 360 26.50 13.10 22.68
C GLY A 360 27.10 13.07 24.11
N ARG A 361 26.84 14.10 24.94
CA ARG A 361 27.28 14.20 26.32
C ARG A 361 26.14 14.50 27.28
N GLU A 362 25.20 15.31 26.88
CA GLU A 362 24.10 15.83 27.70
C GLU A 362 22.90 16.19 26.83
N TYR A 363 21.72 16.34 27.44
CA TYR A 363 20.56 16.90 26.78
C TYR A 363 20.60 18.40 26.81
N ARG A 364 20.26 19.05 25.67
CA ARG A 364 20.04 20.51 25.58
C ARG A 364 18.57 20.79 25.28
N LEU A 365 18.02 21.73 26.03
CA LEU A 365 16.68 22.25 25.84
C LEU A 365 16.73 23.57 25.09
N TYR A 366 15.95 23.65 24.01
CA TYR A 366 15.78 24.87 23.25
C TYR A 366 14.29 25.25 23.21
N ASN A 367 14.05 26.56 23.37
CA ASN A 367 12.74 27.13 23.12
C ASN A 367 12.81 27.90 21.81
N VAL A 368 12.15 27.36 20.77
CA VAL A 368 12.17 27.93 19.42
C VAL A 368 10.88 28.70 19.19
N ARG A 369 10.99 30.00 18.83
CA ARG A 369 9.83 30.85 18.57
C ARG A 369 9.27 30.66 17.18
N GLU A 370 7.97 30.97 17.00
CA GLU A 370 7.25 30.82 15.74
C GLU A 370 7.98 31.43 14.54
N GLY A 371 8.61 32.62 14.69
CA GLY A 371 9.38 33.28 13.63
C GLY A 371 10.64 32.52 13.20
N ASP A 372 11.17 31.63 14.02
CA ASP A 372 12.43 30.93 13.79
C ASP A 372 12.21 29.50 13.23
N PHE A 373 10.97 28.99 13.15
CA PHE A 373 10.68 27.61 12.71
C PHE A 373 11.23 27.30 11.32
N GLY A 374 11.16 28.26 10.41
CA GLY A 374 11.66 28.10 9.04
C GLY A 374 13.19 28.10 8.92
N GLY A 375 13.89 28.60 9.93
CA GLY A 375 15.36 28.65 9.97
C GLY A 375 16.00 27.63 10.92
N TRP A 376 15.23 27.00 11.79
CA TRP A 376 15.74 26.03 12.76
C TRP A 376 15.96 24.67 12.13
N THR A 377 17.22 24.29 11.94
CA THR A 377 17.59 22.97 11.40
C THR A 377 17.52 21.87 12.45
N LEU A 378 17.02 20.73 12.07
CA LEU A 378 16.87 19.55 12.92
C LEU A 378 18.11 18.65 12.84
N GLU A 379 18.36 17.92 13.92
CA GLU A 379 19.40 16.89 14.03
C GLU A 379 18.79 15.54 14.41
N ASP A 380 19.56 14.46 14.22
CA ASP A 380 19.11 13.11 14.56
C ASP A 380 18.84 12.98 16.06
N GLY A 381 17.71 12.36 16.40
CA GLY A 381 17.28 12.18 17.78
C GLY A 381 16.58 13.39 18.41
N ASP A 382 16.40 14.50 17.69
CA ASP A 382 15.67 15.67 18.21
C ASP A 382 14.24 15.25 18.65
N ALA A 383 13.84 15.70 19.84
CA ALA A 383 12.48 15.53 20.34
C ALA A 383 11.76 16.87 20.46
N VAL A 384 10.77 17.07 19.59
CA VAL A 384 9.96 18.28 19.50
C VAL A 384 8.67 18.10 20.30
N THR A 385 8.38 19.04 21.20
CA THR A 385 7.14 19.02 21.98
C THR A 385 6.35 20.30 21.76
N VAL A 386 5.09 20.13 21.36
CA VAL A 386 4.14 21.22 21.20
C VAL A 386 3.23 21.28 22.43
N GLY A 387 3.28 22.40 23.15
CA GLY A 387 2.46 22.63 24.34
C GLY A 387 0.98 22.90 23.97
N SER A 388 0.13 22.89 25.01
CA SER A 388 -1.27 23.37 24.90
C SER A 388 -1.36 24.81 25.34
N VAL A 389 -2.39 25.54 24.89
CA VAL A 389 -2.83 26.79 25.49
C VAL A 389 -3.17 26.57 26.96
N LEU A 390 -3.05 27.61 27.78
CA LEU A 390 -3.37 27.52 29.20
C LEU A 390 -4.87 27.23 29.38
N ASP A 391 -5.19 26.31 30.28
CA ASP A 391 -6.57 25.99 30.65
C ASP A 391 -7.16 27.12 31.52
N ARG A 392 -7.25 28.29 30.94
CA ARG A 392 -7.89 29.46 31.56
C ARG A 392 -8.46 30.39 30.49
N PHE A 393 -9.51 31.09 30.89
CA PHE A 393 -10.05 32.17 30.05
C PHE A 393 -9.28 33.47 30.32
N ALA A 394 -8.87 34.14 29.26
CA ALA A 394 -8.15 35.42 29.37
C ALA A 394 -9.06 36.58 29.81
N ASN A 395 -10.35 36.51 29.48
CA ASN A 395 -11.32 37.57 29.63
C ASN A 395 -12.61 37.14 30.32
N ARG A 396 -12.54 36.17 31.23
CA ARG A 396 -13.72 35.68 31.94
C ARG A 396 -13.90 36.40 33.27
N VAL A 397 -15.13 36.86 33.51
CA VAL A 397 -15.65 37.33 34.81
C VAL A 397 -16.82 36.45 35.22
N GLU A 398 -16.83 36.04 36.47
CA GLU A 398 -17.95 35.32 37.06
C GLU A 398 -18.77 36.26 37.91
N VAL A 399 -20.05 36.38 37.60
CA VAL A 399 -21.03 37.22 38.34
C VAL A 399 -21.94 36.31 39.13
N ARG A 400 -21.93 36.48 40.49
CA ARG A 400 -22.79 35.74 41.42
C ARG A 400 -23.52 36.67 42.36
N GLY A 401 -24.61 36.22 42.94
CA GLY A 401 -25.37 36.92 43.96
C GLY A 401 -26.64 37.56 43.43
N SER A 402 -27.04 38.72 43.97
CA SER A 402 -28.30 39.39 43.67
C SER A 402 -28.33 40.03 42.27
N VAL A 403 -28.22 39.19 41.23
CA VAL A 403 -28.28 39.59 39.82
C VAL A 403 -29.37 38.81 39.09
N TYR A 404 -29.87 39.35 37.98
CA TYR A 404 -30.92 38.69 37.18
C TYR A 404 -30.48 37.32 36.61
N ARG A 405 -29.18 37.21 36.26
CA ARG A 405 -28.60 35.95 35.76
C ARG A 405 -27.20 35.84 36.30
N GLU A 406 -26.98 34.84 37.12
CA GLU A 406 -25.62 34.44 37.50
C GLU A 406 -24.96 33.70 36.33
N GLY A 407 -23.63 33.83 36.19
CA GLY A 407 -22.91 33.11 35.15
C GLY A 407 -21.57 33.72 34.80
N MET A 408 -20.99 33.16 33.76
CA MET A 408 -19.71 33.62 33.20
C MET A 408 -19.98 34.61 32.08
N TYR A 409 -19.28 35.72 32.13
CA TYR A 409 -19.39 36.80 31.17
C TYR A 409 -18.02 37.20 30.62
N GLU A 410 -18.00 37.75 29.42
CA GLU A 410 -16.80 38.29 28.80
C GLU A 410 -16.43 39.62 29.46
N LEU A 411 -15.14 39.78 29.85
CA LEU A 411 -14.56 41.04 30.25
C LEU A 411 -14.07 41.80 29.00
N VAL A 412 -14.76 42.86 28.61
CA VAL A 412 -14.33 43.73 27.51
C VAL A 412 -13.64 44.96 28.07
N SER A 413 -12.55 45.41 27.47
CA SER A 413 -11.65 46.46 27.97
C SER A 413 -12.26 47.84 28.22
N TYR A 414 -13.54 48.07 27.81
CA TYR A 414 -14.25 49.33 27.97
C TYR A 414 -15.58 49.18 28.68
N THR A 415 -15.86 48.04 29.28
CA THR A 415 -17.11 47.88 30.04
C THR A 415 -16.94 48.44 31.43
N HIS A 416 -17.49 49.64 31.63
CA HIS A 416 -18.12 49.89 32.92
C HIS A 416 -19.18 48.80 33.14
N LEU A 417 -19.03 47.97 34.15
CA LEU A 417 -20.13 47.24 34.71
C LEU A 417 -21.17 48.28 35.10
N ARG A 418 -22.05 48.69 34.19
CA ARG A 418 -23.31 49.35 34.58
C ARG A 418 -24.10 48.29 35.31
N ALA A 419 -24.03 48.39 36.63
CA ALA A 419 -25.06 47.80 37.43
C ALA A 419 -26.37 48.43 36.90
N HIS A 420 -27.17 47.66 36.15
CA HIS A 420 -28.56 48.03 35.96
C HIS A 420 -29.19 47.91 37.32
N GLU A 421 -29.44 49.06 37.87
CA GLU A 421 -30.24 49.23 39.08
C GLU A 421 -31.60 48.54 38.88
#